data_2158ff7604c23e8a6459fbed7e2b96bb
#
_entry.id   2158ff7604c23e8a6459fbed7e2b96bb
#
_cell.length_a   1.000
_cell.length_b   1.000
_cell.length_c   1.000
_cell.angle_alpha   90.00
_cell.angle_beta   90.00
_cell.angle_gamma   90.00
#
_symmetry.space_group_name_H-M   'P 1'
#
loop_
_entity.id
_entity.type
_entity.pdbx_description
1 polymer ?
#
loop_
_entity_poly.entity_id
_entity_poly.type
_entity_poly.pdbx_seq_one_letter_code
_entity_poly.pdbx_strand_id
1 'polypeptide(L)'
;VLAVTGIGFDLAEARAAAYDHIDRLHFDGMQVRRDIGWRALGAELTSYAAAGVDIDEGTRAVSEMKAAVEATHDNGVLKGVGSFGGVFSAQAILELDDPVLVASTDGVGTKVELAARLGTVRGVGMDIVNHCIDDVLVQSARPLFFLDYIAASVLDADMVADVVRGMAEACRAAGCALLGGETAEMPGVYQPGAFDIAGTLVGVAERSRLLPRSDVGAGDVLVGVGSSGPHTNGYSLLRKVFDWIPMDVVPEGFDRPLGEALLEPHRSYLDVLRPALDSSYVKALAHITGGGLPDNLPRVLPSDVDARIELGSWPISPLFRLGREMTPQMSTDELNRTHNMGIGRV
;
A
#
# COMPACT_ATOMS: atom_id res chain seq x y z
N VAL A 1 -53.04 -6.86 -24.17
CA VAL A 1 -52.37 -6.27 -23.00
C VAL A 1 -53.37 -6.15 -21.89
N LEU A 2 -53.12 -6.74 -20.71
CA LEU A 2 -53.90 -6.58 -19.50
C LEU A 2 -53.22 -5.55 -18.60
N ALA A 3 -54.00 -4.69 -17.95
CA ALA A 3 -53.53 -3.80 -16.88
C ALA A 3 -54.13 -4.26 -15.56
N VAL A 4 -53.31 -4.40 -14.55
CA VAL A 4 -53.75 -4.74 -13.19
C VAL A 4 -53.43 -3.55 -12.29
N THR A 5 -54.47 -3.08 -11.56
CA THR A 5 -54.34 -1.93 -10.66
C THR A 5 -54.56 -2.41 -9.22
N GLY A 6 -53.62 -2.02 -8.35
CA GLY A 6 -53.77 -2.18 -6.90
C GLY A 6 -54.18 -0.88 -6.25
N ILE A 7 -54.92 -0.97 -5.14
CA ILE A 7 -55.30 0.17 -4.31
C ILE A 7 -54.77 -0.09 -2.89
N GLY A 8 -54.16 0.91 -2.28
CA GLY A 8 -53.63 0.86 -0.91
C GLY A 8 -53.58 2.28 -0.31
N PHE A 9 -53.32 2.38 0.97
CA PHE A 9 -53.17 3.67 1.67
C PHE A 9 -51.88 4.40 1.26
N ASP A 10 -50.90 3.66 0.78
CA ASP A 10 -49.66 4.19 0.22
C ASP A 10 -49.26 3.42 -1.05
N LEU A 11 -48.18 3.85 -1.68
CA LEU A 11 -47.69 3.23 -2.91
C LEU A 11 -47.17 1.79 -2.68
N ALA A 12 -46.63 1.49 -1.49
CA ALA A 12 -46.13 0.15 -1.16
C ALA A 12 -47.29 -0.85 -1.10
N GLU A 13 -48.39 -0.50 -0.40
CA GLU A 13 -49.59 -1.32 -0.30
C GLU A 13 -50.28 -1.46 -1.67
N ALA A 14 -50.44 -0.36 -2.41
CA ALA A 14 -51.06 -0.40 -3.72
C ALA A 14 -50.25 -1.28 -4.70
N ARG A 15 -48.96 -1.22 -4.67
CA ARG A 15 -48.08 -2.07 -5.47
C ARG A 15 -48.16 -3.55 -5.05
N ALA A 16 -48.12 -3.82 -3.75
CA ALA A 16 -48.24 -5.17 -3.25
C ALA A 16 -49.56 -5.81 -3.67
N ALA A 17 -50.69 -5.07 -3.55
CA ALA A 17 -52.00 -5.52 -4.00
C ALA A 17 -52.04 -5.79 -5.52
N ALA A 18 -51.43 -4.95 -6.33
CA ALA A 18 -51.35 -5.18 -7.79
C ALA A 18 -50.61 -6.46 -8.13
N TYR A 19 -49.44 -6.72 -7.50
CA TYR A 19 -48.68 -7.92 -7.77
C TYR A 19 -49.31 -9.19 -7.19
N ASP A 20 -50.00 -9.14 -6.05
CA ASP A 20 -50.80 -10.26 -5.54
C ASP A 20 -51.88 -10.69 -6.55
N HIS A 21 -52.53 -9.73 -7.22
CA HIS A 21 -53.48 -10.03 -8.27
C HIS A 21 -52.79 -10.61 -9.52
N ILE A 22 -51.62 -10.10 -9.91
CA ILE A 22 -50.87 -10.60 -11.06
C ILE A 22 -50.39 -12.03 -10.85
N ASP A 23 -49.97 -12.38 -9.62
CA ASP A 23 -49.50 -13.74 -9.29
C ASP A 23 -50.60 -14.80 -9.35
N ARG A 24 -51.85 -14.38 -9.34
CA ARG A 24 -53.03 -15.27 -9.53
C ARG A 24 -53.47 -15.42 -11.00
N LEU A 25 -52.85 -14.64 -11.91
CA LEU A 25 -53.09 -14.71 -13.34
C LEU A 25 -52.08 -15.62 -13.99
N HIS A 26 -52.55 -16.49 -14.88
CA HIS A 26 -51.65 -17.31 -15.69
C HIS A 26 -52.24 -17.54 -17.09
N PHE A 27 -51.44 -17.31 -18.12
CA PHE A 27 -51.75 -17.67 -19.50
C PHE A 27 -50.46 -17.81 -20.31
N ASP A 28 -50.52 -18.60 -21.41
CA ASP A 28 -49.38 -18.90 -22.23
C ASP A 28 -48.76 -17.62 -22.83
N GLY A 29 -47.44 -17.46 -22.71
CA GLY A 29 -46.72 -16.31 -23.17
C GLY A 29 -46.85 -15.05 -22.33
N MET A 30 -47.36 -15.16 -21.10
CA MET A 30 -47.48 -14.06 -20.15
C MET A 30 -46.10 -13.46 -19.83
N GLN A 31 -45.97 -12.15 -20.02
CA GLN A 31 -44.81 -11.39 -19.59
C GLN A 31 -45.27 -10.27 -18.64
N VAL A 32 -44.54 -10.11 -17.52
CA VAL A 32 -44.89 -9.16 -16.46
C VAL A 32 -43.65 -8.36 -16.07
N ARG A 33 -43.78 -7.03 -16.02
CA ARG A 33 -42.80 -6.15 -15.39
C ARG A 33 -43.03 -6.15 -13.89
N ARG A 34 -41.99 -6.61 -13.14
CA ARG A 34 -42.05 -6.64 -11.67
C ARG A 34 -41.36 -5.45 -10.99
N ASP A 35 -40.87 -4.48 -11.78
CA ASP A 35 -40.13 -3.32 -11.34
C ASP A 35 -40.96 -2.01 -11.35
N ILE A 36 -42.28 -2.09 -11.59
CA ILE A 36 -43.13 -0.88 -11.64
C ILE A 36 -43.19 -0.25 -10.22
N GLY A 37 -42.96 1.05 -10.17
CA GLY A 37 -42.99 1.83 -8.93
C GLY A 37 -41.74 1.68 -8.05
N TRP A 38 -40.75 0.85 -8.41
CA TRP A 38 -39.57 0.61 -7.58
C TRP A 38 -38.80 1.88 -7.21
N ARG A 39 -38.73 2.87 -8.14
CA ARG A 39 -38.05 4.16 -7.89
C ARG A 39 -38.73 5.00 -6.82
N ALA A 40 -40.04 4.89 -6.68
CA ALA A 40 -40.81 5.62 -5.68
C ALA A 40 -40.91 4.87 -4.34
N LEU A 41 -40.62 3.55 -4.34
CA LEU A 41 -40.55 2.69 -3.17
C LEU A 41 -39.10 2.32 -2.81
N GLY A 42 -38.18 2.59 -3.72
CA GLY A 42 -36.76 2.49 -3.45
C GLY A 42 -36.42 3.44 -2.33
N ALA A 43 -35.68 2.92 -1.36
CA ALA A 43 -35.28 3.60 -0.14
C ALA A 43 -35.09 5.10 -0.34
N GLU A 44 -35.31 5.87 0.69
CA GLU A 44 -34.98 7.27 0.84
C GLU A 44 -33.47 7.51 0.65
N LEU A 45 -32.95 7.20 -0.55
CA LEU A 45 -31.64 7.68 -1.00
C LEU A 45 -31.80 9.17 -1.35
N THR A 46 -32.04 9.96 -0.32
CA THR A 46 -32.25 11.40 -0.43
C THR A 46 -30.95 12.19 -0.43
N SER A 47 -29.80 11.49 -0.18
CA SER A 47 -28.48 12.10 -0.13
C SER A 47 -27.39 11.10 -0.55
N TYR A 48 -26.22 11.64 -0.88
CA TYR A 48 -25.03 10.84 -1.16
C TYR A 48 -24.57 10.07 0.09
N ALA A 49 -24.74 10.66 1.28
CA ALA A 49 -24.49 10.00 2.57
C ALA A 49 -25.41 8.78 2.80
N ALA A 50 -26.69 8.87 2.40
CA ALA A 50 -27.60 7.73 2.46
C ALA A 50 -27.19 6.59 1.49
N ALA A 51 -26.42 6.91 0.45
CA ALA A 51 -25.79 5.94 -0.45
C ALA A 51 -24.46 5.39 0.08
N GLY A 52 -24.01 5.84 1.24
CA GLY A 52 -22.80 5.37 1.91
C GLY A 52 -21.54 6.19 1.58
N VAL A 53 -21.69 7.44 1.07
CA VAL A 53 -20.55 8.33 0.79
C VAL A 53 -20.73 9.65 1.52
N ASP A 54 -19.83 9.93 2.47
CA ASP A 54 -19.86 11.15 3.30
C ASP A 54 -18.85 12.20 2.80
N ILE A 55 -19.35 13.21 2.08
CA ILE A 55 -18.52 14.30 1.52
C ILE A 55 -17.91 15.17 2.64
N ASP A 56 -18.63 15.38 3.73
CA ASP A 56 -18.16 16.23 4.84
C ASP A 56 -17.01 15.54 5.58
N GLU A 57 -17.06 14.21 5.75
CA GLU A 57 -16.00 13.42 6.34
C GLU A 57 -14.74 13.44 5.44
N GLY A 58 -14.91 13.33 4.12
CA GLY A 58 -13.81 13.48 3.17
C GLY A 58 -13.17 14.87 3.25
N THR A 59 -13.98 15.92 3.37
CA THR A 59 -13.48 17.31 3.53
C THR A 59 -12.74 17.49 4.85
N ARG A 60 -13.23 16.89 5.94
CA ARG A 60 -12.57 16.88 7.25
C ARG A 60 -11.20 16.20 7.18
N ALA A 61 -11.12 15.03 6.56
CA ALA A 61 -9.86 14.31 6.37
C ALA A 61 -8.82 15.17 5.66
N VAL A 62 -9.19 15.80 4.53
CA VAL A 62 -8.29 16.72 3.79
C VAL A 62 -7.82 17.88 4.66
N SER A 63 -8.71 18.46 5.47
CA SER A 63 -8.36 19.57 6.37
C SER A 63 -7.34 19.15 7.45
N GLU A 64 -7.51 17.97 8.03
CA GLU A 64 -6.65 17.46 9.11
C GLU A 64 -5.26 17.04 8.63
N MET A 65 -5.13 16.52 7.41
CA MET A 65 -3.83 16.11 6.86
C MET A 65 -3.05 17.25 6.20
N LYS A 66 -3.71 18.36 5.83
CA LYS A 66 -3.13 19.43 5.04
C LYS A 66 -1.80 19.96 5.57
N ALA A 67 -1.74 20.28 6.87
CA ALA A 67 -0.52 20.80 7.50
C ALA A 67 0.65 19.81 7.43
N ALA A 68 0.39 18.51 7.59
CA ALA A 68 1.41 17.46 7.50
C ALA A 68 1.95 17.33 6.07
N VAL A 69 1.06 17.41 5.07
CA VAL A 69 1.42 17.37 3.64
C VAL A 69 2.25 18.60 3.26
N GLU A 70 1.78 19.81 3.61
CA GLU A 70 2.48 21.06 3.31
C GLU A 70 3.86 21.13 3.97
N ALA A 71 4.06 20.49 5.12
CA ALA A 71 5.36 20.38 5.80
C ALA A 71 6.40 19.54 5.01
N THR A 72 5.99 18.79 3.99
CA THR A 72 6.90 18.06 3.08
C THR A 72 7.31 18.90 1.88
N HIS A 73 6.62 20.03 1.62
CA HIS A 73 6.83 20.83 0.44
C HIS A 73 8.10 21.65 0.53
N ASP A 74 8.87 21.63 -0.53
CA ASP A 74 10.05 22.49 -0.77
C ASP A 74 9.77 23.48 -1.92
N ASN A 75 10.80 24.17 -2.39
CA ASN A 75 10.70 25.10 -3.51
C ASN A 75 10.36 24.41 -4.86
N GLY A 76 10.39 23.10 -4.93
CA GLY A 76 9.99 22.31 -6.09
C GLY A 76 8.47 22.24 -6.25
N VAL A 77 7.70 22.37 -5.17
CA VAL A 77 6.24 22.32 -5.23
C VAL A 77 5.66 23.68 -5.62
N LEU A 78 5.08 23.77 -6.79
CA LEU A 78 4.44 25.00 -7.30
C LEU A 78 2.93 25.01 -7.01
N LYS A 79 2.29 23.83 -6.99
CA LYS A 79 0.90 23.60 -6.56
C LYS A 79 0.80 22.22 -5.92
N GLY A 80 0.18 22.13 -4.78
CA GLY A 80 -0.01 20.90 -4.01
C GLY A 80 -1.47 20.61 -3.74
N VAL A 81 -1.76 20.10 -2.54
CA VAL A 81 -3.09 19.69 -2.06
C VAL A 81 -4.13 20.80 -2.24
N GLY A 82 -5.32 20.43 -2.73
CA GLY A 82 -6.41 21.33 -3.06
C GLY A 82 -6.44 21.82 -4.51
N SER A 83 -5.43 21.48 -5.31
CA SER A 83 -5.43 21.69 -6.77
C SER A 83 -5.92 20.43 -7.48
N PHE A 84 -6.44 20.54 -8.72
CA PHE A 84 -6.80 19.37 -9.55
C PHE A 84 -5.64 18.46 -9.86
N GLY A 85 -4.41 18.96 -9.80
CA GLY A 85 -3.18 18.18 -9.96
C GLY A 85 -2.02 18.88 -9.28
N GLY A 86 -1.10 18.12 -8.72
CA GLY A 86 0.15 18.60 -8.20
C GLY A 86 1.05 19.16 -9.32
N VAL A 87 1.70 20.27 -9.08
CA VAL A 87 2.65 20.88 -10.04
C VAL A 87 4.00 20.96 -9.38
N PHE A 88 4.97 20.23 -9.93
CA PHE A 88 6.34 20.16 -9.45
C PHE A 88 7.30 20.80 -10.45
N SER A 89 8.25 21.59 -9.97
CA SER A 89 9.25 22.25 -10.81
C SER A 89 10.21 21.27 -11.44
N ALA A 90 10.46 21.39 -12.74
CA ALA A 90 11.48 20.62 -13.44
C ALA A 90 12.91 21.11 -13.14
N GLN A 91 13.11 22.17 -12.33
CA GLN A 91 14.44 22.74 -12.06
C GLN A 91 15.41 21.68 -11.53
N ALA A 92 14.99 20.81 -10.64
CA ALA A 92 15.79 19.73 -10.09
C ALA A 92 16.27 18.70 -11.15
N ILE A 93 15.58 18.60 -12.28
CA ILE A 93 15.95 17.74 -13.42
C ILE A 93 17.00 18.44 -14.27
N LEU A 94 16.88 19.76 -14.43
CA LEU A 94 17.80 20.57 -15.25
C LEU A 94 19.21 20.72 -14.64
N GLU A 95 19.42 20.31 -13.39
CA GLU A 95 20.71 20.28 -12.72
C GLU A 95 21.59 19.08 -13.14
N LEU A 96 21.00 18.11 -13.86
CA LEU A 96 21.68 16.91 -14.36
C LEU A 96 22.06 17.09 -15.84
N ASP A 97 23.12 16.41 -16.27
CA ASP A 97 23.60 16.46 -17.66
C ASP A 97 22.71 15.62 -18.60
N ASP A 98 22.34 14.40 -18.17
CA ASP A 98 21.44 13.50 -18.90
C ASP A 98 20.42 12.87 -17.95
N PRO A 99 19.40 13.64 -17.53
CA PRO A 99 18.43 13.21 -16.53
C PRO A 99 17.50 12.11 -17.04
N VAL A 100 17.25 11.13 -16.20
CA VAL A 100 16.21 10.11 -16.41
C VAL A 100 15.25 10.11 -15.23
N LEU A 101 13.95 9.99 -15.52
CA LEU A 101 12.94 9.81 -14.49
C LEU A 101 12.82 8.32 -14.17
N VAL A 102 12.72 8.03 -12.89
CA VAL A 102 12.49 6.69 -12.35
C VAL A 102 11.21 6.74 -11.53
N ALA A 103 10.29 5.83 -11.76
CA ALA A 103 9.04 5.79 -11.02
C ALA A 103 8.75 4.37 -10.51
N SER A 104 8.18 4.29 -9.32
CA SER A 104 7.64 3.05 -8.74
C SER A 104 6.22 3.30 -8.27
N THR A 105 5.36 2.31 -8.43
CA THR A 105 4.02 2.27 -7.85
C THR A 105 3.83 0.95 -7.13
N ASP A 106 3.43 1.01 -5.87
CA ASP A 106 3.22 -0.18 -5.06
C ASP A 106 2.04 0.00 -4.08
N GLY A 107 1.68 -1.08 -3.39
CA GLY A 107 0.74 -1.12 -2.28
C GLY A 107 1.38 -1.70 -1.03
N VAL A 108 0.75 -1.47 0.14
CA VAL A 108 1.23 -2.08 1.40
C VAL A 108 0.82 -3.55 1.49
N GLY A 109 -0.21 -3.94 0.78
CA GLY A 109 -0.74 -5.30 0.83
C GLY A 109 -1.45 -5.60 2.15
N THR A 110 -1.51 -6.89 2.52
CA THR A 110 -2.34 -7.35 3.64
C THR A 110 -1.86 -6.94 5.04
N LYS A 111 -0.75 -6.21 5.17
CA LYS A 111 -0.35 -5.55 6.42
C LYS A 111 -1.39 -4.52 6.88
N VAL A 112 -2.06 -3.84 5.94
CA VAL A 112 -3.10 -2.85 6.24
C VAL A 112 -4.24 -3.41 7.07
N GLU A 113 -4.61 -4.68 6.87
CA GLU A 113 -5.68 -5.32 7.65
C GLU A 113 -5.25 -5.53 9.10
N LEU A 114 -4.00 -5.93 9.34
CA LEU A 114 -3.48 -6.04 10.70
C LEU A 114 -3.41 -4.67 11.38
N ALA A 115 -2.98 -3.63 10.65
CA ALA A 115 -2.95 -2.26 11.14
C ALA A 115 -4.34 -1.73 11.50
N ALA A 116 -5.35 -1.98 10.65
CA ALA A 116 -6.75 -1.64 10.91
C ALA A 116 -7.28 -2.34 12.16
N ARG A 117 -7.06 -3.65 12.28
CA ARG A 117 -7.49 -4.46 13.42
C ARG A 117 -6.88 -3.99 14.74
N LEU A 118 -5.64 -3.50 14.73
CA LEU A 118 -4.94 -3.01 15.92
C LEU A 118 -5.12 -1.50 16.14
N GLY A 119 -5.79 -0.79 15.24
CA GLY A 119 -5.98 0.67 15.32
C GLY A 119 -4.68 1.47 15.23
N THR A 120 -3.65 0.92 14.57
CA THR A 120 -2.30 1.53 14.47
C THR A 120 -1.92 1.65 13.00
N VAL A 121 -2.36 2.73 12.36
CA VAL A 121 -2.28 2.87 10.90
C VAL A 121 -1.17 3.81 10.40
N ARG A 122 -0.58 4.63 11.26
CA ARG A 122 0.49 5.57 10.87
C ARG A 122 1.68 4.87 10.19
N GLY A 123 2.09 3.72 10.74
CA GLY A 123 3.20 2.92 10.22
C GLY A 123 3.00 2.46 8.78
N VAL A 124 1.76 2.14 8.36
CA VAL A 124 1.49 1.71 6.99
C VAL A 124 1.56 2.87 5.98
N GLY A 125 1.32 4.12 6.44
CA GLY A 125 1.64 5.32 5.66
C GLY A 125 3.15 5.47 5.42
N MET A 126 3.98 5.18 6.43
CA MET A 126 5.44 5.16 6.25
C MET A 126 5.88 4.01 5.34
N ASP A 127 5.24 2.83 5.47
CA ASP A 127 5.54 1.65 4.68
C ASP A 127 5.48 1.92 3.18
N ILE A 128 4.38 2.51 2.71
CA ILE A 128 4.17 2.72 1.27
C ILE A 128 5.18 3.69 0.67
N VAL A 129 5.52 4.76 1.40
CA VAL A 129 6.52 5.73 0.95
C VAL A 129 7.90 5.10 0.93
N ASN A 130 8.32 4.45 2.02
CA ASN A 130 9.65 3.84 2.13
C ASN A 130 9.82 2.69 1.12
N HIS A 131 8.77 1.90 0.87
CA HIS A 131 8.79 0.87 -0.16
C HIS A 131 9.10 1.47 -1.54
N CYS A 132 8.35 2.48 -1.96
CA CYS A 132 8.55 3.14 -3.26
C CYS A 132 9.91 3.87 -3.35
N ILE A 133 10.36 4.51 -2.25
CA ILE A 133 11.70 5.11 -2.18
C ILE A 133 12.77 4.06 -2.45
N ASP A 134 12.63 2.94 -1.81
CA ASP A 134 13.57 1.85 -1.91
C ASP A 134 13.59 1.22 -3.30
N ASP A 135 12.48 1.21 -4.03
CA ASP A 135 12.42 0.74 -5.41
C ASP A 135 13.12 1.68 -6.39
N VAL A 136 12.99 2.99 -6.21
CA VAL A 136 13.70 3.94 -7.08
C VAL A 136 15.19 4.04 -6.71
N LEU A 137 15.52 3.80 -5.44
CA LEU A 137 16.90 3.81 -4.94
C LEU A 137 17.76 2.73 -5.61
N VAL A 138 17.18 1.54 -5.92
CA VAL A 138 17.93 0.48 -6.62
C VAL A 138 18.34 0.85 -8.04
N GLN A 139 17.77 1.91 -8.60
CA GLN A 139 18.19 2.53 -9.85
C GLN A 139 19.13 3.73 -9.64
N SER A 140 19.63 3.94 -8.42
CA SER A 140 20.42 5.11 -8.04
C SER A 140 19.68 6.45 -8.18
N ALA A 141 18.34 6.44 -8.18
CA ALA A 141 17.53 7.63 -8.28
C ALA A 141 17.31 8.28 -6.90
N ARG A 142 17.26 9.62 -6.88
CA ARG A 142 16.77 10.38 -5.73
C ARG A 142 15.28 10.66 -5.87
N PRO A 143 14.49 10.58 -4.80
CA PRO A 143 13.08 10.90 -4.84
C PRO A 143 12.85 12.39 -5.14
N LEU A 144 11.76 12.70 -5.84
CA LEU A 144 11.28 14.06 -6.11
C LEU A 144 9.95 14.30 -5.41
N PHE A 145 8.94 13.52 -5.77
CA PHE A 145 7.61 13.64 -5.18
C PHE A 145 6.88 12.30 -5.15
N PHE A 146 5.92 12.24 -4.24
CA PHE A 146 5.06 11.08 -3.99
C PHE A 146 3.59 11.46 -4.19
N LEU A 147 2.80 10.54 -4.71
CA LEU A 147 1.36 10.60 -4.85
C LEU A 147 0.75 9.36 -4.21
N ASP A 148 -0.34 9.52 -3.47
CA ASP A 148 -1.03 8.44 -2.80
C ASP A 148 -2.44 8.18 -3.34
N TYR A 149 -2.94 6.99 -3.08
CA TYR A 149 -4.33 6.62 -3.21
C TYR A 149 -4.75 5.86 -1.95
N ILE A 150 -5.76 6.37 -1.26
CA ILE A 150 -6.36 5.74 -0.09
C ILE A 150 -7.81 5.41 -0.43
N ALA A 151 -8.20 4.13 -0.32
CA ALA A 151 -9.56 3.69 -0.53
C ALA A 151 -10.08 2.92 0.68
N ALA A 152 -11.28 3.22 1.13
CA ALA A 152 -11.90 2.55 2.28
C ALA A 152 -13.36 2.18 2.00
N SER A 153 -13.87 1.19 2.74
CA SER A 153 -15.31 0.86 2.69
C SER A 153 -16.16 2.03 3.18
N VAL A 154 -15.74 2.67 4.26
CA VAL A 154 -16.28 3.89 4.86
C VAL A 154 -15.09 4.74 5.28
N LEU A 155 -15.10 6.02 4.94
CA LEU A 155 -14.04 6.93 5.35
C LEU A 155 -14.14 7.23 6.86
N ASP A 156 -13.00 7.17 7.49
CA ASP A 156 -12.74 7.66 8.84
C ASP A 156 -11.64 8.72 8.70
N ALA A 157 -11.97 9.99 8.91
CA ALA A 157 -11.03 11.09 8.70
C ALA A 157 -9.82 11.02 9.62
N ASP A 158 -10.00 10.57 10.87
CA ASP A 158 -8.89 10.43 11.83
C ASP A 158 -7.91 9.35 11.37
N MET A 159 -8.44 8.21 10.88
CA MET A 159 -7.65 7.12 10.31
C MET A 159 -6.88 7.59 9.05
N VAL A 160 -7.57 8.23 8.11
CA VAL A 160 -6.94 8.76 6.89
C VAL A 160 -5.86 9.79 7.23
N ALA A 161 -6.16 10.73 8.13
CA ALA A 161 -5.18 11.73 8.55
C ALA A 161 -3.95 11.10 9.22
N ASP A 162 -4.12 10.02 9.99
CA ASP A 162 -2.97 9.36 10.63
C ASP A 162 -2.12 8.58 9.63
N VAL A 163 -2.72 7.91 8.65
CA VAL A 163 -2.01 7.29 7.50
C VAL A 163 -1.20 8.34 6.74
N VAL A 164 -1.83 9.48 6.38
CA VAL A 164 -1.15 10.56 5.63
C VAL A 164 -0.05 11.23 6.46
N ARG A 165 -0.22 11.35 7.78
CA ARG A 165 0.88 11.81 8.65
C ARG A 165 2.09 10.87 8.59
N GLY A 166 1.87 9.56 8.55
CA GLY A 166 2.93 8.58 8.32
C GLY A 166 3.62 8.74 6.97
N MET A 167 2.85 8.93 5.91
CA MET A 167 3.39 9.24 4.57
C MET A 167 4.23 10.52 4.59
N ALA A 168 3.72 11.59 5.20
CA ALA A 168 4.42 12.87 5.29
C ALA A 168 5.72 12.77 6.10
N GLU A 169 5.74 11.99 7.18
CA GLU A 169 6.96 11.72 7.96
C GLU A 169 8.03 11.07 7.10
N ALA A 170 7.69 10.01 6.36
CA ALA A 170 8.62 9.31 5.48
C ALA A 170 9.07 10.17 4.29
N CYS A 171 8.15 10.92 3.66
CA CYS A 171 8.47 11.86 2.59
C CYS A 171 9.46 12.93 3.06
N ARG A 172 9.20 13.54 4.22
CA ARG A 172 10.08 14.56 4.80
C ARG A 172 11.47 14.02 5.12
N ALA A 173 11.55 12.81 5.71
CA ALA A 173 12.83 12.15 5.99
C ALA A 173 13.63 11.89 4.70
N ALA A 174 12.95 11.60 3.60
CA ALA A 174 13.58 11.34 2.30
C ALA A 174 13.88 12.61 1.48
N GLY A 175 13.46 13.79 1.93
CA GLY A 175 13.52 15.02 1.14
C GLY A 175 12.65 14.94 -0.12
N CYS A 176 11.47 14.36 0.00
CA CYS A 176 10.49 14.10 -1.05
C CYS A 176 9.18 14.84 -0.72
N ALA A 177 8.58 15.49 -1.72
CA ALA A 177 7.30 16.15 -1.51
C ALA A 177 6.13 15.17 -1.60
N LEU A 178 5.25 15.13 -0.62
CA LEU A 178 3.92 14.54 -0.76
C LEU A 178 3.07 15.53 -1.56
N LEU A 179 3.02 15.31 -2.89
CA LEU A 179 2.54 16.32 -3.84
C LEU A 179 1.01 16.37 -3.91
N GLY A 180 0.35 15.27 -3.66
CA GLY A 180 -1.10 15.12 -3.70
C GLY A 180 -1.48 13.65 -3.72
N GLY A 181 -2.77 13.38 -3.86
CA GLY A 181 -3.31 12.04 -3.88
C GLY A 181 -4.82 12.02 -4.08
N GLU A 182 -5.43 10.87 -3.85
CA GLU A 182 -6.87 10.65 -3.95
C GLU A 182 -7.34 9.86 -2.72
N THR A 183 -8.47 10.26 -2.17
CA THR A 183 -9.13 9.53 -1.09
C THR A 183 -10.54 9.15 -1.53
N ALA A 184 -10.84 7.85 -1.57
CA ALA A 184 -12.09 7.32 -2.10
C ALA A 184 -12.85 6.51 -1.05
N GLU A 185 -14.13 6.84 -0.86
CA GLU A 185 -15.08 6.01 -0.15
C GLU A 185 -15.77 5.07 -1.14
N MET A 186 -15.65 3.75 -0.91
CA MET A 186 -16.07 2.73 -1.87
C MET A 186 -16.93 1.65 -1.20
N PRO A 187 -18.17 2.00 -0.76
CA PRO A 187 -19.08 1.06 -0.13
C PRO A 187 -19.42 -0.11 -1.07
N GLY A 188 -19.34 -1.33 -0.55
CA GLY A 188 -19.61 -2.55 -1.32
C GLY A 188 -18.45 -3.06 -2.18
N VAL A 189 -17.38 -2.30 -2.35
CA VAL A 189 -16.12 -2.77 -2.96
C VAL A 189 -15.20 -3.36 -1.89
N TYR A 190 -15.01 -2.63 -0.79
CA TYR A 190 -14.28 -3.12 0.37
C TYR A 190 -15.22 -3.67 1.44
N GLN A 191 -14.76 -4.67 2.20
CA GLN A 191 -15.46 -5.15 3.38
C GLN A 191 -15.57 -4.04 4.44
N PRO A 192 -16.61 -4.03 5.29
CA PRO A 192 -16.71 -3.04 6.35
C PRO A 192 -15.43 -2.98 7.22
N GLY A 193 -14.92 -1.77 7.42
CA GLY A 193 -13.69 -1.52 8.18
C GLY A 193 -12.39 -1.80 7.40
N ALA A 194 -12.45 -2.31 6.18
CA ALA A 194 -11.28 -2.50 5.34
C ALA A 194 -10.93 -1.23 4.57
N PHE A 195 -9.64 -1.01 4.40
CA PHE A 195 -9.07 0.03 3.55
C PHE A 195 -7.87 -0.50 2.77
N ASP A 196 -7.47 0.22 1.73
CA ASP A 196 -6.29 -0.07 0.94
C ASP A 196 -5.51 1.21 0.67
N ILE A 197 -4.20 1.08 0.48
CA ILE A 197 -3.30 2.18 0.16
C ILE A 197 -2.37 1.77 -0.96
N ALA A 198 -2.24 2.65 -1.94
CA ALA A 198 -1.22 2.57 -2.97
C ALA A 198 -0.49 3.91 -3.07
N GLY A 199 0.73 3.88 -3.56
CA GLY A 199 1.53 5.08 -3.74
C GLY A 199 2.34 5.03 -5.02
N THR A 200 2.63 6.20 -5.55
CA THR A 200 3.50 6.38 -6.72
C THR A 200 4.57 7.39 -6.38
N LEU A 201 5.81 6.95 -6.45
CA LEU A 201 6.99 7.80 -6.31
C LEU A 201 7.58 8.10 -7.67
N VAL A 202 7.93 9.36 -7.90
CA VAL A 202 8.75 9.78 -9.03
C VAL A 202 10.07 10.31 -8.50
N GLY A 203 11.14 9.77 -9.03
CA GLY A 203 12.50 10.17 -8.75
C GLY A 203 13.29 10.52 -10.02
N VAL A 204 14.51 10.96 -9.85
CA VAL A 204 15.42 11.32 -10.95
C VAL A 204 16.81 10.76 -10.70
N ALA A 205 17.45 10.29 -11.76
CA ALA A 205 18.83 9.85 -11.76
C ALA A 205 19.59 10.45 -12.94
N GLU A 206 20.91 10.52 -12.83
CA GLU A 206 21.80 10.73 -13.96
C GLU A 206 21.94 9.41 -14.73
N ARG A 207 21.73 9.40 -16.06
CA ARG A 207 21.77 8.17 -16.88
C ARG A 207 23.03 7.35 -16.69
N SER A 208 24.18 8.02 -16.61
CA SER A 208 25.48 7.38 -16.42
C SER A 208 25.68 6.72 -15.05
N ARG A 209 24.76 6.99 -14.09
CA ARG A 209 24.79 6.45 -12.72
C ARG A 209 23.72 5.37 -12.47
N LEU A 210 22.95 5.01 -13.49
CA LEU A 210 21.94 3.97 -13.36
C LEU A 210 22.54 2.62 -12.96
N LEU A 211 21.82 1.88 -12.13
CA LEU A 211 22.15 0.52 -11.72
C LEU A 211 21.15 -0.48 -12.34
N PRO A 212 21.52 -1.76 -12.55
CA PRO A 212 22.86 -2.30 -12.36
C PRO A 212 23.86 -1.82 -13.42
N ARG A 213 25.11 -1.70 -13.04
CA ARG A 213 26.21 -1.35 -13.96
C ARG A 213 26.58 -2.56 -14.83
N SER A 214 27.09 -2.30 -16.01
CA SER A 214 27.53 -3.33 -16.95
C SER A 214 28.76 -4.13 -16.51
N ASP A 215 29.45 -3.69 -15.45
CA ASP A 215 30.64 -4.32 -14.89
C ASP A 215 30.35 -5.19 -13.65
N VAL A 216 29.07 -5.52 -13.38
CA VAL A 216 28.71 -6.56 -12.40
C VAL A 216 29.23 -7.90 -12.90
N GLY A 217 29.93 -8.65 -12.04
CA GLY A 217 30.57 -9.89 -12.48
C GLY A 217 31.05 -10.79 -11.37
N ALA A 218 31.57 -11.94 -11.77
CA ALA A 218 32.14 -12.92 -10.85
C ALA A 218 33.28 -12.34 -10.03
N GLY A 219 33.24 -12.53 -8.72
CA GLY A 219 34.20 -11.98 -7.76
C GLY A 219 33.71 -10.71 -7.07
N ASP A 220 32.58 -10.15 -7.47
CA ASP A 220 31.91 -9.09 -6.72
C ASP A 220 31.37 -9.64 -5.38
N VAL A 221 31.33 -8.77 -4.36
CA VAL A 221 30.91 -9.15 -3.01
C VAL A 221 29.48 -8.69 -2.78
N LEU A 222 28.65 -9.59 -2.28
CA LEU A 222 27.29 -9.29 -1.84
C LEU A 222 27.33 -8.78 -0.39
N VAL A 223 26.73 -7.60 -0.16
CA VAL A 223 26.62 -7.01 1.17
C VAL A 223 25.15 -6.91 1.53
N GLY A 224 24.69 -7.75 2.47
CA GLY A 224 23.32 -7.70 2.99
C GLY A 224 23.13 -6.55 3.99
N VAL A 225 22.10 -5.75 3.81
CA VAL A 225 21.70 -4.70 4.76
C VAL A 225 20.43 -5.14 5.48
N GLY A 226 20.47 -5.11 6.82
CA GLY A 226 19.41 -5.64 7.68
C GLY A 226 18.06 -4.93 7.51
N SER A 227 16.97 -5.71 7.51
CA SER A 227 15.61 -5.19 7.51
C SER A 227 15.14 -4.82 8.92
N SER A 228 14.12 -3.95 9.01
CA SER A 228 13.42 -3.64 10.28
C SER A 228 12.43 -4.74 10.70
N GLY A 229 12.09 -5.63 9.78
CA GLY A 229 11.12 -6.69 9.94
C GLY A 229 10.69 -7.26 8.59
N PRO A 230 9.46 -7.77 8.46
CA PRO A 230 8.93 -8.29 7.20
C PRO A 230 8.75 -7.20 6.12
N HIS A 231 8.83 -5.92 6.49
CA HIS A 231 8.51 -4.77 5.66
C HIS A 231 7.04 -4.78 5.25
N THR A 232 6.73 -5.02 3.97
CA THR A 232 5.36 -5.07 3.44
C THR A 232 5.02 -6.43 2.83
N ASN A 233 5.90 -7.44 2.96
CA ASN A 233 5.75 -8.72 2.28
C ASN A 233 5.53 -9.88 3.24
N GLY A 234 4.81 -10.90 2.77
CA GLY A 234 4.58 -12.15 3.52
C GLY A 234 3.45 -12.06 4.56
N TYR A 235 2.72 -10.96 4.66
CA TYR A 235 1.68 -10.75 5.69
C TYR A 235 0.46 -11.67 5.55
N SER A 236 0.14 -12.15 4.35
CA SER A 236 -0.91 -13.15 4.17
C SER A 236 -0.61 -14.45 4.90
N LEU A 237 0.67 -14.83 5.01
CA LEU A 237 1.13 -15.96 5.82
C LEU A 237 1.22 -15.58 7.30
N LEU A 238 1.92 -14.50 7.64
CA LEU A 238 2.16 -14.09 9.03
C LEU A 238 0.84 -13.91 9.82
N ARG A 239 -0.17 -13.31 9.21
CA ARG A 239 -1.50 -13.16 9.82
C ARG A 239 -2.15 -14.49 10.16
N LYS A 240 -2.01 -15.51 9.32
CA LYS A 240 -2.54 -16.86 9.57
C LYS A 240 -1.71 -17.61 10.61
N VAL A 241 -0.39 -17.49 10.54
CA VAL A 241 0.53 -18.17 11.46
C VAL A 241 0.36 -17.66 12.89
N PHE A 242 0.16 -16.36 13.06
CA PHE A 242 0.04 -15.72 14.37
C PHE A 242 -1.39 -15.41 14.82
N ASP A 243 -2.42 -15.85 14.08
CA ASP A 243 -3.81 -15.49 14.34
C ASP A 243 -4.32 -15.87 15.74
N TRP A 244 -3.77 -16.94 16.30
CA TRP A 244 -4.13 -17.44 17.62
C TRP A 244 -3.28 -16.89 18.78
N ILE A 245 -2.26 -16.07 18.50
CA ILE A 245 -1.45 -15.40 19.52
C ILE A 245 -2.02 -14.00 19.76
N PRO A 246 -2.35 -13.62 21.01
CA PRO A 246 -2.76 -12.26 21.30
C PRO A 246 -1.65 -11.26 20.91
N MET A 247 -2.03 -10.20 20.22
CA MET A 247 -1.08 -9.25 19.63
C MET A 247 -0.39 -8.33 20.68
N ASP A 248 -0.96 -8.25 21.89
CA ASP A 248 -0.41 -7.52 23.04
C ASP A 248 0.59 -8.34 23.89
N VAL A 249 0.76 -9.63 23.58
CA VAL A 249 1.73 -10.48 24.25
C VAL A 249 3.15 -10.21 23.74
N VAL A 250 4.12 -10.21 24.64
CA VAL A 250 5.56 -10.19 24.33
C VAL A 250 6.05 -11.65 24.29
N PRO A 251 6.29 -12.26 23.10
CA PRO A 251 6.78 -13.61 23.01
C PRO A 251 8.22 -13.74 23.52
N GLU A 252 8.65 -14.95 23.85
CA GLU A 252 10.02 -15.20 24.27
C GLU A 252 11.04 -14.71 23.22
N GLY A 253 12.03 -13.96 23.67
CA GLY A 253 13.07 -13.37 22.82
C GLY A 253 12.68 -12.07 22.12
N PHE A 254 11.47 -11.56 22.36
CA PHE A 254 11.05 -10.24 21.87
C PHE A 254 11.25 -9.17 22.98
N ASP A 255 11.46 -7.93 22.54
CA ASP A 255 11.57 -6.75 23.39
C ASP A 255 10.27 -5.91 23.45
N ARG A 256 9.24 -6.32 22.68
CA ARG A 256 7.97 -5.62 22.52
C ARG A 256 6.84 -6.59 22.15
N PRO A 257 5.56 -6.17 22.22
CA PRO A 257 4.41 -6.95 21.82
C PRO A 257 4.50 -7.45 20.37
N LEU A 258 3.90 -8.62 20.11
CA LEU A 258 3.91 -9.23 18.78
C LEU A 258 3.29 -8.31 17.70
N GLY A 259 2.20 -7.63 18.04
CA GLY A 259 1.54 -6.68 17.13
C GLY A 259 2.45 -5.53 16.73
N GLU A 260 3.21 -4.96 17.68
CA GLU A 260 4.18 -3.90 17.40
C GLU A 260 5.34 -4.42 16.53
N ALA A 261 5.85 -5.63 16.81
CA ALA A 261 6.90 -6.23 16.01
C ALA A 261 6.45 -6.52 14.57
N LEU A 262 5.19 -6.92 14.39
CA LEU A 262 4.58 -7.13 13.07
C LEU A 262 4.29 -5.81 12.33
N LEU A 263 3.94 -4.74 13.04
CA LEU A 263 3.64 -3.43 12.45
C LEU A 263 4.87 -2.52 12.34
N GLU A 264 6.07 -3.01 12.68
CA GLU A 264 7.29 -2.23 12.47
C GLU A 264 7.34 -1.66 11.05
N PRO A 265 7.53 -0.34 10.89
CA PRO A 265 7.56 0.28 9.58
C PRO A 265 8.69 -0.23 8.71
N HIS A 266 8.44 -0.27 7.41
CA HIS A 266 9.42 -0.54 6.38
C HIS A 266 10.56 0.47 6.48
N ARG A 267 11.78 -0.03 6.60
CA ARG A 267 12.99 0.78 6.71
C ARG A 267 13.34 1.41 5.38
N SER A 268 13.49 2.73 5.34
CA SER A 268 14.15 3.38 4.21
C SER A 268 15.66 3.17 4.27
N TYR A 269 16.25 2.82 3.14
CA TYR A 269 17.71 2.65 3.00
C TYR A 269 18.38 3.85 2.36
N LEU A 270 17.62 4.89 2.03
CA LEU A 270 18.11 6.06 1.28
C LEU A 270 19.34 6.71 1.93
N ASP A 271 19.25 7.06 3.22
CA ASP A 271 20.34 7.73 3.92
C ASP A 271 21.54 6.82 4.16
N VAL A 272 21.29 5.54 4.45
CA VAL A 272 22.33 4.55 4.70
C VAL A 272 23.15 4.25 3.44
N LEU A 273 22.50 4.20 2.27
CA LEU A 273 23.11 3.82 1.01
C LEU A 273 23.58 5.01 0.17
N ARG A 274 23.08 6.22 0.41
CA ARG A 274 23.48 7.42 -0.35
C ARG A 274 25.00 7.61 -0.43
N PRO A 275 25.78 7.55 0.67
CA PRO A 275 27.24 7.68 0.58
C PRO A 275 27.91 6.60 -0.27
N ALA A 276 27.35 5.37 -0.23
CA ALA A 276 27.84 4.27 -1.05
C ALA A 276 27.51 4.47 -2.54
N LEU A 277 26.31 4.95 -2.85
CA LEU A 277 25.87 5.27 -4.21
C LEU A 277 26.65 6.44 -4.80
N ASP A 278 27.10 7.40 -4.00
CA ASP A 278 27.93 8.49 -4.44
C ASP A 278 29.37 8.04 -4.78
N SER A 279 29.76 6.86 -4.29
CA SER A 279 31.01 6.21 -4.65
C SER A 279 30.86 5.39 -5.94
N SER A 280 31.99 5.01 -6.55
CA SER A 280 31.99 4.10 -7.70
C SER A 280 31.98 2.62 -7.32
N TYR A 281 31.85 2.29 -6.03
CA TYR A 281 31.97 0.91 -5.55
C TYR A 281 30.69 0.09 -5.69
N VAL A 282 29.52 0.74 -5.62
CA VAL A 282 28.24 0.05 -5.79
C VAL A 282 27.98 -0.19 -7.27
N LYS A 283 27.83 -1.45 -7.65
CA LYS A 283 27.57 -1.86 -9.03
C LYS A 283 26.12 -2.25 -9.27
N ALA A 284 25.44 -2.76 -8.24
CA ALA A 284 24.03 -3.16 -8.28
C ALA A 284 23.40 -3.00 -6.91
N LEU A 285 22.10 -2.85 -6.86
CA LEU A 285 21.29 -2.92 -5.65
C LEU A 285 20.03 -3.77 -5.91
N ALA A 286 19.70 -4.67 -5.00
CA ALA A 286 18.47 -5.43 -5.03
C ALA A 286 17.60 -5.09 -3.84
N HIS A 287 16.33 -4.77 -4.07
CA HIS A 287 15.30 -4.68 -3.04
C HIS A 287 14.75 -6.06 -2.75
N ILE A 288 14.86 -6.51 -1.49
CA ILE A 288 14.40 -7.84 -1.11
C ILE A 288 12.95 -7.76 -0.64
N THR A 289 12.05 -7.98 -1.57
CA THR A 289 10.58 -7.95 -1.42
C THR A 289 10.00 -9.36 -1.49
N GLY A 290 8.75 -9.51 -1.96
CA GLY A 290 8.16 -10.81 -2.28
C GLY A 290 9.04 -11.60 -3.25
N GLY A 291 9.21 -12.89 -2.99
CA GLY A 291 10.20 -13.73 -3.65
C GLY A 291 11.53 -13.85 -2.91
N GLY A 292 11.77 -12.97 -1.90
CA GLY A 292 12.97 -13.01 -1.05
C GLY A 292 14.28 -12.85 -1.84
N LEU A 293 15.37 -13.31 -1.24
CA LEU A 293 16.68 -13.32 -1.91
C LEU A 293 16.69 -14.09 -3.23
N PRO A 294 16.05 -15.29 -3.33
CA PRO A 294 16.11 -16.10 -4.56
C PRO A 294 15.54 -15.43 -5.80
N ASP A 295 14.46 -14.67 -5.66
CA ASP A 295 13.76 -14.10 -6.82
C ASP A 295 14.17 -12.63 -7.09
N ASN A 296 14.75 -11.92 -6.11
CA ASN A 296 15.13 -10.51 -6.28
C ASN A 296 16.59 -10.30 -6.69
N LEU A 297 17.53 -11.11 -6.20
CA LEU A 297 18.94 -10.98 -6.61
C LEU A 297 19.16 -11.22 -8.12
N PRO A 298 18.56 -12.25 -8.76
CA PRO A 298 18.75 -12.48 -10.20
C PRO A 298 18.34 -11.28 -11.08
N ARG A 299 17.45 -10.40 -10.59
CA ARG A 299 16.97 -9.22 -11.35
C ARG A 299 18.07 -8.19 -11.64
N VAL A 300 19.17 -8.22 -10.87
CA VAL A 300 20.27 -7.28 -10.96
C VAL A 300 21.60 -7.94 -11.35
N LEU A 301 21.60 -9.26 -11.58
CA LEU A 301 22.77 -10.02 -12.00
C LEU A 301 22.76 -10.27 -13.51
N PRO A 302 23.91 -10.26 -14.16
CA PRO A 302 24.08 -10.77 -15.53
C PRO A 302 23.64 -12.24 -15.60
N SER A 303 23.18 -12.68 -16.78
CA SER A 303 22.64 -14.05 -17.00
C SER A 303 23.68 -15.18 -16.84
N ASP A 304 24.96 -14.84 -16.81
CA ASP A 304 26.11 -15.76 -16.67
C ASP A 304 26.75 -15.73 -15.28
N VAL A 305 26.10 -15.03 -14.32
CA VAL A 305 26.59 -14.87 -12.94
C VAL A 305 25.56 -15.36 -11.95
N ASP A 306 25.99 -16.17 -11.00
CA ASP A 306 25.17 -16.66 -9.88
C ASP A 306 25.58 -16.01 -8.55
N ALA A 307 24.60 -15.79 -7.67
CA ALA A 307 24.82 -15.36 -6.30
C ALA A 307 25.03 -16.54 -5.37
N ARG A 308 26.17 -16.59 -4.68
CA ARG A 308 26.41 -17.56 -3.60
C ARG A 308 26.10 -16.93 -2.26
N ILE A 309 25.09 -17.47 -1.57
CA ILE A 309 24.62 -16.99 -0.27
C ILE A 309 24.88 -18.07 0.78
N GLU A 310 25.54 -17.69 1.87
CA GLU A 310 25.76 -18.58 3.02
C GLU A 310 24.66 -18.33 4.06
N LEU A 311 23.69 -19.24 4.13
CA LEU A 311 22.62 -19.19 5.15
C LEU A 311 23.24 -19.27 6.56
N GLY A 312 22.77 -18.39 7.45
CA GLY A 312 23.30 -18.27 8.81
C GLY A 312 24.47 -17.29 8.96
N SER A 313 24.91 -16.63 7.88
CA SER A 313 25.94 -15.58 7.95
C SER A 313 25.44 -14.25 8.53
N TRP A 314 24.13 -14.11 8.76
CA TRP A 314 23.51 -12.96 9.43
C TRP A 314 22.53 -13.41 10.53
N PRO A 315 22.27 -12.55 11.55
CA PRO A 315 21.31 -12.86 12.60
C PRO A 315 19.88 -12.83 12.07
N ILE A 316 19.11 -13.90 12.33
CA ILE A 316 17.68 -13.94 12.05
C ILE A 316 16.92 -13.31 13.23
N SER A 317 16.02 -12.37 12.95
CA SER A 317 15.25 -11.71 14.00
C SER A 317 14.32 -12.68 14.75
N PRO A 318 13.92 -12.37 16.00
CA PRO A 318 12.98 -13.21 16.76
C PRO A 318 11.69 -13.51 16.00
N LEU A 319 11.15 -12.53 15.26
CA LEU A 319 9.91 -12.69 14.49
C LEU A 319 10.01 -13.81 13.44
N PHE A 320 11.09 -13.83 12.66
CA PHE A 320 11.30 -14.89 11.65
C PHE A 320 11.61 -16.26 12.28
N ARG A 321 12.29 -16.28 13.43
CA ARG A 321 12.51 -17.53 14.19
C ARG A 321 11.19 -18.11 14.67
N LEU A 322 10.38 -17.29 15.33
CA LEU A 322 9.05 -17.70 15.79
C LEU A 322 8.17 -18.18 14.62
N GLY A 323 8.14 -17.42 13.51
CA GLY A 323 7.42 -17.81 12.29
C GLY A 323 7.86 -19.19 11.78
N ARG A 324 9.16 -19.47 11.74
CA ARG A 324 9.70 -20.78 11.35
C ARG A 324 9.29 -21.90 12.29
N GLU A 325 9.37 -21.68 13.60
CA GLU A 325 8.96 -22.65 14.62
C GLU A 325 7.49 -23.04 14.49
N MET A 326 6.64 -22.06 14.12
CA MET A 326 5.21 -22.26 13.93
C MET A 326 4.82 -22.85 12.58
N THR A 327 5.76 -22.89 11.64
CA THR A 327 5.56 -23.48 10.30
C THR A 327 6.56 -24.61 10.01
N PRO A 328 6.62 -25.65 10.86
CA PRO A 328 7.65 -26.70 10.73
C PRO A 328 7.55 -27.51 9.42
N GLN A 329 6.40 -27.46 8.73
CA GLN A 329 6.18 -28.15 7.45
C GLN A 329 6.69 -27.32 6.24
N MET A 330 6.91 -26.01 6.41
CA MET A 330 7.45 -25.19 5.33
C MET A 330 8.93 -25.47 5.13
N SER A 331 9.34 -25.63 3.88
CA SER A 331 10.75 -25.75 3.54
C SER A 331 11.51 -24.45 3.79
N THR A 332 12.81 -24.52 3.99
CA THR A 332 13.67 -23.34 4.10
C THR A 332 13.59 -22.48 2.84
N ASP A 333 13.50 -23.11 1.67
CA ASP A 333 13.41 -22.41 0.39
C ASP A 333 12.10 -21.60 0.28
N GLU A 334 11.00 -22.17 0.71
CA GLU A 334 9.70 -21.49 0.70
C GLU A 334 9.67 -20.29 1.67
N LEU A 335 10.25 -20.44 2.86
CA LEU A 335 10.41 -19.33 3.82
C LEU A 335 11.29 -18.21 3.25
N ASN A 336 12.42 -18.57 2.61
CA ASN A 336 13.31 -17.60 1.98
C ASN A 336 12.71 -16.91 0.73
N ARG A 337 11.68 -17.51 0.11
CA ARG A 337 10.90 -16.88 -0.97
C ARG A 337 9.74 -16.07 -0.46
N THR A 338 9.18 -16.40 0.70
CA THR A 338 8.06 -15.69 1.28
C THR A 338 8.49 -14.39 1.98
N HIS A 339 9.66 -14.42 2.62
CA HIS A 339 10.15 -13.33 3.48
C HIS A 339 11.56 -12.89 3.11
N ASN A 340 11.90 -11.68 3.50
CA ASN A 340 13.25 -11.13 3.38
C ASN A 340 14.25 -11.75 4.37
N MET A 341 13.77 -12.54 5.35
CA MET A 341 14.55 -13.24 6.38
C MET A 341 15.57 -12.37 7.11
N GLY A 342 15.29 -11.08 7.26
CA GLY A 342 16.14 -10.11 7.96
C GLY A 342 17.09 -9.32 7.05
N ILE A 343 17.07 -9.55 5.75
CA ILE A 343 17.85 -8.80 4.76
C ILE A 343 16.89 -8.00 3.87
N GLY A 344 16.91 -6.69 3.95
CA GLY A 344 16.04 -5.85 3.13
C GLY A 344 16.70 -5.35 1.85
N ARG A 345 18.04 -5.35 1.80
CA ARG A 345 18.85 -4.93 0.63
C ARG A 345 20.07 -5.82 0.45
N VAL A 346 20.48 -5.94 -0.79
CA VAL A 346 21.77 -6.51 -1.17
C VAL A 346 22.39 -5.64 -2.24
#